data_faf4fed8361b0d635e3811c92cef8eeb
#
_entry.id   faf4fed8361b0d635e3811c92cef8eeb
#
_cell.length_a   1.000
_cell.length_b   1.000
_cell.length_c   1.000
_cell.angle_alpha   90.00
_cell.angle_beta   90.00
_cell.angle_gamma   90.00
#
_symmetry.space_group_name_H-M   'P 1'
#
loop_
_entity.id
_entity.type
_entity.pdbx_description
1 polymer ?
#
loop_
_entity_poly.entity_id
_entity_poly.type
_entity_poly.pdbx_seq_one_letter_code
_entity_poly.pdbx_strand_id
1 'polypeptide(L)'
;MLDPQAVLAQARQGRAPASWRVFTKARGRVRGFLRGTSADPDPLLVITPDGVAEYVDSKKPVAVVDFDSLSGISLRVSGSTFSDSIQVRLDVWLDVHHRDGRKSKWRSASFADQYQTVQAFIEAYGAHQAFRSAGLHPR
;
A
#
# COMPACT_ATOMS: atom_id res chain seq x y z
N MET A 1 -16.23 -5.44 -3.57
CA MET A 1 -15.62 -5.10 -2.27
C MET A 1 -14.36 -5.92 -2.06
N LEU A 2 -13.27 -5.25 -1.76
CA LEU A 2 -11.98 -5.90 -1.52
C LEU A 2 -12.00 -6.63 -0.17
N ASP A 3 -11.70 -7.93 -0.16
CA ASP A 3 -11.48 -8.68 1.08
C ASP A 3 -9.99 -8.67 1.41
N PRO A 4 -9.54 -7.85 2.36
CA PRO A 4 -8.12 -7.69 2.64
C PRO A 4 -7.46 -8.97 3.14
N GLN A 5 -8.15 -9.76 3.93
CA GLN A 5 -7.57 -10.99 4.48
C GLN A 5 -7.35 -12.03 3.37
N ALA A 6 -8.31 -12.16 2.46
CA ALA A 6 -8.18 -13.06 1.32
C ALA A 6 -7.05 -12.64 0.38
N VAL A 7 -6.94 -11.33 0.11
CA VAL A 7 -5.87 -10.77 -0.73
C VAL A 7 -4.49 -11.05 -0.14
N LEU A 8 -4.32 -10.77 1.14
CA LEU A 8 -3.04 -11.00 1.83
C LEU A 8 -2.69 -12.48 1.87
N ALA A 9 -3.64 -13.34 2.17
CA ALA A 9 -3.42 -14.78 2.20
C ALA A 9 -3.01 -15.32 0.84
N GLN A 10 -3.68 -14.91 -0.22
CA GLN A 10 -3.37 -15.33 -1.59
C GLN A 10 -1.97 -14.89 -2.01
N ALA A 11 -1.58 -13.65 -1.68
CA ALA A 11 -0.24 -13.15 -1.97
C ALA A 11 0.84 -13.93 -1.20
N ARG A 12 0.60 -14.26 0.07
CA ARG A 12 1.54 -15.06 0.88
C ARG A 12 1.75 -16.47 0.34
N GLN A 13 0.72 -17.04 -0.27
CA GLN A 13 0.79 -18.36 -0.88
C GLN A 13 1.45 -18.36 -2.26
N GLY A 14 1.92 -17.21 -2.74
CA GLY A 14 2.51 -17.08 -4.06
C GLY A 14 1.50 -17.22 -5.21
N ARG A 15 0.23 -17.01 -4.93
CA ARG A 15 -0.86 -17.14 -5.91
C ARG A 15 -1.39 -15.80 -6.42
N ALA A 16 -0.63 -14.72 -6.24
CA ALA A 16 -1.04 -13.40 -6.72
C ALA A 16 -1.14 -13.40 -8.24
N PRO A 17 -2.26 -12.92 -8.82
CA PRO A 17 -2.36 -12.74 -10.25
C PRO A 17 -1.31 -11.74 -10.79
N ALA A 18 -1.01 -11.80 -12.07
CA ALA A 18 -0.04 -10.92 -12.71
C ALA A 18 -0.43 -9.43 -12.62
N SER A 19 -1.72 -9.15 -12.48
CA SER A 19 -2.24 -7.79 -12.32
C SER A 19 -1.99 -7.17 -10.93
N TRP A 20 -1.58 -7.98 -9.97
CA TRP A 20 -1.29 -7.49 -8.61
C TRP A 20 0.17 -7.08 -8.49
N ARG A 21 0.41 -6.05 -7.67
CA ARG A 21 1.76 -5.66 -7.24
C ARG A 21 1.93 -6.06 -5.79
N VAL A 22 2.93 -6.87 -5.51
CA VAL A 22 3.19 -7.40 -4.17
C VAL A 22 4.55 -6.88 -3.70
N PHE A 23 4.55 -6.21 -2.55
CA PHE A 23 5.75 -5.69 -1.92
C PHE A 23 5.92 -6.36 -0.56
N THR A 24 7.09 -6.93 -0.34
CA THR A 24 7.42 -7.62 0.92
C THR A 24 8.63 -6.97 1.57
N LYS A 25 8.66 -7.01 2.89
CA LYS A 25 9.82 -6.56 3.65
C LYS A 25 10.19 -7.63 4.65
N ALA A 26 11.34 -8.25 4.46
CA ALA A 26 11.85 -9.23 5.41
C ALA A 26 12.17 -8.58 6.75
N ARG A 27 11.82 -9.23 7.85
CA ARG A 27 12.20 -8.78 9.18
C ARG A 27 13.68 -9.04 9.40
N GLY A 28 14.38 -8.09 10.05
CA GLY A 28 15.79 -8.24 10.36
C GLY A 28 16.04 -9.46 11.26
N ARG A 29 17.12 -10.18 10.98
CA ARG A 29 17.50 -11.38 11.73
C ARG A 29 17.66 -11.14 13.23
N VAL A 30 18.09 -9.94 13.62
CA VAL A 30 18.31 -9.58 15.03
C VAL A 30 16.99 -9.57 15.81
N ARG A 31 15.90 -9.11 15.20
CA ARG A 31 14.58 -9.14 15.83
C ARG A 31 14.04 -10.55 15.99
N GLY A 32 14.24 -11.41 15.02
CA GLY A 32 13.82 -12.80 15.09
C GLY A 32 14.59 -13.58 16.17
N PHE A 33 15.87 -13.30 16.32
CA PHE A 33 16.72 -13.95 17.32
C PHE A 33 16.39 -13.54 18.76
N LEU A 34 16.15 -12.25 19.00
CA LEU A 34 15.89 -11.72 20.35
C LEU A 34 14.48 -12.03 20.86
N ARG A 35 13.53 -12.29 19.99
CA ARG A 35 12.13 -12.55 20.34
C ARG A 35 11.76 -14.03 20.28
N GLY A 36 12.70 -14.90 20.00
CA GLY A 36 12.38 -16.28 19.67
C GLY A 36 11.62 -16.33 18.35
N THR A 37 10.90 -17.40 18.08
CA THR A 37 10.08 -17.52 16.90
C THR A 37 8.94 -16.50 16.96
N SER A 38 9.13 -15.34 16.32
CA SER A 38 8.00 -14.45 16.10
C SER A 38 6.97 -15.14 15.20
N ALA A 39 5.77 -15.36 15.73
CA ALA A 39 4.68 -15.92 14.97
C ALA A 39 4.11 -14.94 13.95
N ASP A 40 4.54 -13.67 13.98
CA ASP A 40 4.07 -12.66 13.06
C ASP A 40 4.66 -12.85 11.67
N PRO A 41 3.83 -12.89 10.62
CA PRO A 41 4.31 -12.93 9.25
C PRO A 41 5.01 -11.61 8.88
N ASP A 42 5.85 -11.66 7.85
CA ASP A 42 6.54 -10.47 7.34
C ASP A 42 5.56 -9.41 6.85
N PRO A 43 5.93 -8.13 6.94
CA PRO A 43 5.13 -7.05 6.35
C PRO A 43 4.87 -7.26 4.87
N LEU A 44 3.65 -7.00 4.47
CA LEU A 44 3.17 -7.26 3.12
C LEU A 44 2.25 -6.13 2.66
N LEU A 45 2.50 -5.65 1.46
CA LEU A 45 1.64 -4.69 0.78
C LEU A 45 1.20 -5.29 -0.56
N VAL A 46 -0.09 -5.32 -0.80
CA VAL A 46 -0.65 -5.83 -2.05
C VAL A 46 -1.51 -4.77 -2.69
N ILE A 47 -1.18 -4.39 -3.91
CA ILE A 47 -1.96 -3.47 -4.74
C ILE A 47 -2.65 -4.29 -5.82
N THR A 48 -3.98 -4.26 -5.81
CA THR A 48 -4.82 -4.95 -6.78
C THR A 48 -5.55 -3.95 -7.67
N PRO A 49 -6.20 -4.38 -8.76
CA PRO A 49 -7.06 -3.48 -9.54
C PRO A 49 -8.22 -2.87 -8.76
N ASP A 50 -8.63 -3.46 -7.65
CA ASP A 50 -9.78 -3.03 -6.85
C ASP A 50 -9.39 -2.20 -5.63
N GLY A 51 -8.15 -2.25 -5.20
CA GLY A 51 -7.71 -1.54 -4.01
C GLY A 51 -6.37 -2.01 -3.48
N VAL A 52 -6.08 -1.61 -2.24
CA VAL A 52 -4.80 -1.89 -1.58
C VAL A 52 -5.05 -2.52 -0.23
N ALA A 53 -4.28 -3.55 0.11
CA ALA A 53 -4.25 -4.16 1.44
C ALA A 53 -2.82 -4.17 1.97
N GLU A 54 -2.62 -3.70 3.20
CA GLU A 54 -1.31 -3.65 3.84
C GLU A 54 -1.36 -4.33 5.20
N TYR A 55 -0.37 -5.15 5.49
CA TYR A 55 -0.13 -5.74 6.80
C TYR A 55 1.26 -5.35 7.29
N VAL A 56 1.35 -4.80 8.49
CA VAL A 56 2.63 -4.39 9.08
C VAL A 56 3.03 -5.34 10.22
N ASP A 57 2.16 -5.50 11.19
CA ASP A 57 2.37 -6.43 12.31
C ASP A 57 1.04 -6.73 13.03
N SER A 58 1.07 -7.66 13.97
CA SER A 58 -0.12 -8.10 14.71
C SER A 58 -0.72 -7.01 15.61
N LYS A 59 0.03 -5.95 15.90
CA LYS A 59 -0.44 -4.86 16.76
C LYS A 59 -1.19 -3.79 16.00
N LYS A 60 -1.09 -3.79 14.67
CA LYS A 60 -1.77 -2.81 13.83
C LYS A 60 -2.86 -3.50 13.01
N PRO A 61 -4.03 -2.89 12.92
CA PRO A 61 -5.05 -3.43 12.02
C PRO A 61 -4.56 -3.41 10.58
N VAL A 62 -5.10 -4.30 9.79
CA VAL A 62 -4.83 -4.30 8.35
C VAL A 62 -5.34 -2.99 7.75
N ALA A 63 -4.46 -2.24 7.10
CA ALA A 63 -4.85 -1.04 6.40
C ALA A 63 -5.43 -1.42 5.03
N VAL A 64 -6.55 -0.83 4.69
CA VAL A 64 -7.26 -1.13 3.43
C VAL A 64 -7.67 0.16 2.75
N VAL A 65 -7.46 0.21 1.44
CA VAL A 65 -7.99 1.25 0.58
C VAL A 65 -8.81 0.57 -0.53
N ASP A 66 -10.12 0.73 -0.49
CA ASP A 66 -11.03 0.23 -1.52
C ASP A 66 -11.27 1.34 -2.54
N PHE A 67 -10.90 1.11 -3.79
CA PHE A 67 -10.98 2.14 -4.85
C PHE A 67 -12.40 2.59 -5.13
N ASP A 68 -13.39 1.72 -4.95
CA ASP A 68 -14.79 2.11 -5.14
C ASP A 68 -15.29 3.10 -4.10
N SER A 69 -14.69 3.12 -2.93
CA SER A 69 -15.05 4.05 -1.86
C SER A 69 -14.42 5.44 -2.02
N LEU A 70 -13.55 5.61 -3.01
CA LEU A 70 -12.78 6.84 -3.19
C LEU A 70 -13.45 7.79 -4.17
N SER A 71 -13.42 9.08 -3.86
CA SER A 71 -13.75 10.16 -4.80
C SER A 71 -12.51 10.70 -5.51
N GLY A 72 -11.32 10.49 -4.94
CA GLY A 72 -10.07 10.92 -5.55
C GLY A 72 -8.87 10.67 -4.65
N ILE A 73 -7.71 10.85 -5.22
CA ILE A 73 -6.44 10.86 -4.50
C ILE A 73 -5.64 12.09 -4.89
N SER A 74 -4.84 12.61 -3.97
CA SER A 74 -3.86 13.64 -4.27
C SER A 74 -2.51 13.26 -3.69
N LEU A 75 -1.46 13.56 -4.44
CA LEU A 75 -0.09 13.28 -4.05
C LEU A 75 0.49 14.48 -3.33
N ARG A 76 1.13 14.23 -2.20
CA ARG A 76 1.87 15.24 -1.48
C ARG A 76 3.31 14.79 -1.29
N VAL A 77 4.25 15.66 -1.64
CA VAL A 77 5.68 15.41 -1.53
C VAL A 77 6.30 16.47 -0.65
N SER A 78 7.11 16.05 0.29
CA SER A 78 7.89 16.92 1.17
C SER A 78 9.35 16.54 1.06
N GLY A 79 10.21 17.54 0.89
CA GLY A 79 11.65 17.35 0.83
C GLY A 79 12.34 18.01 2.00
N SER A 80 13.37 17.38 2.54
CA SER A 80 14.25 17.97 3.54
C SER A 80 15.71 17.72 3.17
N THR A 81 16.53 18.77 3.37
CA THR A 81 17.97 18.69 3.17
C THR A 81 18.67 18.76 4.54
N PHE A 82 19.69 17.94 4.72
CA PHE A 82 20.53 18.02 5.91
C PHE A 82 21.67 19.00 5.65
N SER A 83 21.95 19.91 6.60
CA SER A 83 22.89 21.01 6.44
C SER A 83 24.33 20.59 6.11
N ASP A 84 24.71 19.36 6.45
CA ASP A 84 26.08 18.87 6.26
C ASP A 84 26.19 17.78 5.19
N SER A 85 25.15 17.54 4.42
CA SER A 85 25.12 16.47 3.43
C SER A 85 24.33 16.89 2.21
N ILE A 86 24.77 16.39 1.05
CA ILE A 86 24.03 16.54 -0.22
C ILE A 86 22.83 15.57 -0.31
N GLN A 87 22.51 14.85 0.76
CA GLN A 87 21.38 13.94 0.77
C GLN A 87 20.07 14.71 0.92
N VAL A 88 19.15 14.44 0.02
CA VAL A 88 17.78 14.94 0.07
C VAL A 88 16.88 13.78 0.49
N ARG A 89 16.11 13.99 1.57
CA ARG A 89 15.09 13.05 1.95
C ARG A 89 13.75 13.48 1.37
N LEU A 90 13.14 12.61 0.61
CA LEU A 90 11.80 12.83 0.05
C LEU A 90 10.81 11.93 0.79
N ASP A 91 9.77 12.56 1.33
CA ASP A 91 8.62 11.88 1.90
C ASP A 91 7.42 12.07 0.98
N VAL A 92 6.78 10.97 0.63
CA VAL A 92 5.64 10.98 -0.30
C VAL A 92 4.42 10.42 0.41
N TRP A 93 3.32 11.16 0.39
CA TRP A 93 2.04 10.74 0.96
C TRP A 93 0.94 10.80 -0.07
N LEU A 94 0.00 9.90 0.06
CA LEU A 94 -1.27 9.97 -0.64
C LEU A 94 -2.35 10.48 0.31
N ASP A 95 -2.99 11.58 -0.08
CA ASP A 95 -4.21 12.04 0.56
C ASP A 95 -5.38 11.36 -0.17
N VAL A 96 -6.07 10.50 0.57
CA VAL A 96 -7.14 9.67 0.03
C VAL A 96 -8.48 10.32 0.39
N HIS A 97 -9.24 10.69 -0.63
CA HIS A 97 -10.54 11.34 -0.47
C HIS A 97 -11.65 10.30 -0.64
N HIS A 98 -12.44 10.10 0.40
CA HIS A 98 -13.54 9.16 0.39
C HIS A 98 -14.83 9.81 -0.09
N ARG A 99 -15.71 9.01 -0.70
CA ARG A 99 -17.01 9.50 -1.20
C ARG A 99 -17.93 10.01 -0.10
N ASP A 100 -17.72 9.58 1.14
CA ASP A 100 -18.46 10.06 2.30
C ASP A 100 -17.96 11.40 2.86
N GLY A 101 -16.97 12.02 2.21
CA GLY A 101 -16.38 13.29 2.62
C GLY A 101 -15.18 13.18 3.54
N ARG A 102 -14.84 11.98 4.01
CA ARG A 102 -13.64 11.78 4.82
C ARG A 102 -12.39 11.89 3.98
N LYS A 103 -11.32 12.35 4.62
CA LYS A 103 -9.98 12.42 4.03
C LYS A 103 -9.02 11.66 4.94
N SER A 104 -8.24 10.76 4.38
CA SER A 104 -7.20 10.05 5.12
C SER A 104 -5.86 10.19 4.41
N LYS A 105 -4.80 10.15 5.22
CA LYS A 105 -3.43 10.13 4.70
C LYS A 105 -2.95 8.69 4.68
N TRP A 106 -2.34 8.29 3.58
CA TRP A 106 -1.80 6.95 3.47
C TRP A 106 -0.33 7.01 3.06
N ARG A 107 0.48 6.25 3.76
CA ARG A 107 1.92 6.18 3.53
C ARG A 107 2.37 4.74 3.73
N SER A 108 3.08 4.23 2.76
CA SER A 108 3.69 2.90 2.84
C SER A 108 5.02 2.96 3.58
N ALA A 109 4.96 3.25 4.88
CA ALA A 109 6.16 3.47 5.70
C ALA A 109 6.98 2.19 5.94
N SER A 110 6.40 1.02 5.72
CA SER A 110 7.02 -0.28 6.03
C SER A 110 7.95 -0.78 4.93
N PHE A 111 8.00 -0.12 3.78
CA PHE A 111 8.72 -0.59 2.61
C PHE A 111 9.83 0.38 2.24
N ALA A 112 10.98 -0.18 1.83
CA ALA A 112 12.18 0.61 1.57
C ALA A 112 12.02 1.55 0.38
N ASP A 113 11.22 1.17 -0.62
CA ASP A 113 10.98 1.97 -1.81
C ASP A 113 9.55 2.50 -1.84
N GLN A 114 9.35 3.61 -1.14
CA GLN A 114 8.04 4.28 -1.07
C GLN A 114 7.61 4.84 -2.42
N TYR A 115 8.55 5.26 -3.23
CA TYR A 115 8.23 5.86 -4.53
C TYR A 115 7.58 4.83 -5.46
N GLN A 116 8.16 3.65 -5.59
CA GLN A 116 7.58 2.59 -6.42
C GLN A 116 6.21 2.15 -5.92
N THR A 117 6.04 2.09 -4.61
CA THR A 117 4.78 1.73 -3.99
C THR A 117 3.69 2.76 -4.30
N VAL A 118 4.01 4.05 -4.15
CA VAL A 118 3.09 5.14 -4.45
C VAL A 118 2.76 5.19 -5.94
N GLN A 119 3.76 5.00 -6.79
CA GLN A 119 3.56 4.94 -8.23
C GLN A 119 2.61 3.80 -8.62
N ALA A 120 2.82 2.62 -8.07
CA ALA A 120 1.94 1.47 -8.33
C ALA A 120 0.50 1.72 -7.87
N PHE A 121 0.33 2.39 -6.72
CA PHE A 121 -0.98 2.80 -6.23
C PHE A 121 -1.68 3.75 -7.22
N ILE A 122 -0.97 4.79 -7.67
CA ILE A 122 -1.51 5.78 -8.60
C ILE A 122 -1.91 5.12 -9.92
N GLU A 123 -1.07 4.25 -10.45
CA GLU A 123 -1.35 3.51 -11.69
C GLU A 123 -2.60 2.63 -11.55
N ALA A 124 -2.69 1.87 -10.46
CA ALA A 124 -3.84 0.99 -10.23
C ALA A 124 -5.14 1.78 -10.06
N TYR A 125 -5.10 2.87 -9.29
CA TYR A 125 -6.26 3.74 -9.12
C TYR A 125 -6.66 4.42 -10.43
N GLY A 126 -5.68 4.91 -11.19
CA GLY A 126 -5.94 5.51 -12.50
C GLY A 126 -6.57 4.54 -13.48
N ALA A 127 -6.10 3.29 -13.52
CA ALA A 127 -6.69 2.24 -14.35
C ALA A 127 -8.12 1.92 -13.92
N HIS A 128 -8.37 1.86 -12.61
CA HIS A 128 -9.71 1.64 -12.07
C HIS A 128 -10.68 2.77 -12.47
N GLN A 129 -10.24 4.03 -12.39
CA GLN A 129 -11.04 5.17 -12.81
C GLN A 129 -11.31 5.17 -14.30
N ALA A 130 -10.32 4.86 -15.13
CA ALA A 130 -10.49 4.76 -16.58
C ALA A 130 -11.50 3.67 -16.94
N PHE A 131 -11.44 2.54 -16.28
CA PHE A 131 -12.38 1.43 -16.47
C PHE A 131 -13.82 1.86 -16.12
N ARG A 132 -14.01 2.55 -15.03
CA ARG A 132 -15.33 3.08 -14.63
C ARG A 132 -15.84 4.14 -15.60
N SER A 133 -14.97 5.05 -16.04
CA SER A 133 -15.32 6.13 -16.98
C SER A 133 -15.73 5.60 -18.35
N ALA A 134 -15.20 4.45 -18.76
CA ALA A 134 -15.58 3.79 -20.01
C ALA A 134 -16.94 3.06 -19.92
N GLY A 135 -17.62 3.10 -18.78
CA GLY A 135 -18.89 2.40 -18.58
C GLY A 135 -18.77 0.88 -18.49
N LEU A 136 -17.54 0.37 -18.36
CA LEU A 136 -17.26 -1.05 -18.21
C LEU A 136 -17.40 -1.43 -16.72
N HIS A 137 -18.60 -1.57 -16.26
CA HIS A 137 -18.82 -2.00 -14.87
C HIS A 137 -18.52 -3.48 -14.74
N PRO A 138 -17.76 -3.89 -13.70
CA PRO A 138 -17.64 -5.29 -13.38
C PRO A 138 -19.02 -5.80 -12.97
N ARG A 139 -19.51 -6.73 -13.72
CA ARG A 139 -20.77 -7.40 -13.41
C ARG A 139 -20.54 -8.51 -12.40
#